data_7a0430f0dc20b43ee7795a5ae9603905
#
_entry.id   7a0430f0dc20b43ee7795a5ae9603905
#
_cell.length_a   1.000
_cell.length_b   1.000
_cell.length_c   1.000
_cell.angle_alpha   90.00
_cell.angle_beta   90.00
_cell.angle_gamma   90.00
#
_symmetry.space_group_name_H-M   'P 1'
#
loop_
_entity.id
_entity.type
_entity.pdbx_description
1 polymer ?
#
loop_
_entity_poly.entity_id
_entity_poly.type
_entity_poly.pdbx_seq_one_letter_code
_entity_poly.pdbx_strand_id
1 'polypeptide(L)'
;EFASVEQQRHLLASAPTDYDRYAAARIMAEEQRHGWQMAYLLMTYFGQQGRREAQKLLERNAQDGDRLLGAFNRPMPHWLDFFCYTMFVDRDGKFQLGMLSTSAFKPLAASMGPMLKEESFHLGTGSNGLRRVIKAGIIPLDMLQRYFNKWVSTAHDLFGVDASSSAHWSYVWGVKGRWDERKKLEAGLEVDKEVLNEEARGHYHTEIVGEVEKLNGYLPEGSKKLVVPHENFYREIGAFRKQRYTTEGEPFTCLL
;
A
#
# COMPACT_ATOMS: atom_id res chain seq x y z
N GLU A 1 -4.64 -8.15 0.74
CA GLU A 1 -4.39 -9.08 -0.34
C GLU A 1 -5.68 -9.39 -1.13
N PHE A 2 -6.67 -10.10 -0.58
CA PHE A 2 -7.95 -10.41 -1.28
C PHE A 2 -8.71 -9.15 -1.72
N ALA A 3 -8.62 -8.08 -0.95
CA ALA A 3 -9.28 -6.83 -1.26
C ALA A 3 -8.67 -6.13 -2.47
N SER A 4 -7.36 -6.20 -2.64
CA SER A 4 -6.66 -5.62 -3.80
C SER A 4 -7.10 -6.30 -5.10
N VAL A 5 -7.19 -7.63 -5.10
CA VAL A 5 -7.70 -8.40 -6.24
C VAL A 5 -9.14 -8.03 -6.59
N GLU A 6 -10.01 -7.88 -5.58
CA GLU A 6 -11.39 -7.47 -5.79
C GLU A 6 -11.50 -6.10 -6.45
N GLN A 7 -10.67 -5.12 -6.00
CA GLN A 7 -10.66 -3.77 -6.54
C GLN A 7 -10.12 -3.69 -7.97
N GLN A 8 -9.18 -4.57 -8.34
CA GLN A 8 -8.42 -4.47 -9.60
C GLN A 8 -9.00 -5.33 -10.73
N ARG A 9 -9.67 -6.45 -10.43
CA ARG A 9 -10.04 -7.49 -11.42
C ARG A 9 -10.80 -6.97 -12.64
N HIS A 10 -11.66 -5.97 -12.48
CA HIS A 10 -12.45 -5.43 -13.58
C HIS A 10 -11.62 -4.61 -14.57
N LEU A 11 -10.44 -4.12 -14.18
CA LEU A 11 -9.56 -3.34 -15.03
C LEU A 11 -8.93 -4.16 -16.17
N LEU A 12 -8.87 -5.49 -16.05
CA LEU A 12 -8.31 -6.36 -17.10
C LEU A 12 -8.99 -6.16 -18.46
N ALA A 13 -10.31 -5.93 -18.45
CA ALA A 13 -11.08 -5.75 -19.69
C ALA A 13 -10.74 -4.44 -20.43
N SER A 14 -10.27 -3.41 -19.69
CA SER A 14 -9.96 -2.08 -20.24
C SER A 14 -8.47 -1.76 -20.25
N ALA A 15 -7.60 -2.78 -20.23
CA ALA A 15 -6.16 -2.59 -20.17
C ALA A 15 -5.64 -1.74 -21.35
N PRO A 16 -4.80 -0.71 -21.08
CA PRO A 16 -4.26 0.16 -22.11
C PRO A 16 -3.41 -0.59 -23.15
N THR A 17 -2.71 -1.62 -22.71
CA THR A 17 -1.88 -2.47 -23.58
C THR A 17 -1.97 -3.94 -23.10
N ASP A 18 -1.57 -4.88 -23.98
CA ASP A 18 -1.48 -6.30 -23.59
C ASP A 18 -0.43 -6.53 -22.49
N TYR A 19 0.63 -5.73 -22.47
CA TYR A 19 1.60 -5.74 -21.39
C TYR A 19 0.95 -5.37 -20.04
N ASP A 20 0.13 -4.31 -20.01
CA ASP A 20 -0.55 -3.90 -18.80
C ASP A 20 -1.55 -4.96 -18.34
N ARG A 21 -2.27 -5.58 -19.27
CA ARG A 21 -3.18 -6.69 -18.97
C ARG A 21 -2.45 -7.87 -18.34
N TYR A 22 -1.31 -8.26 -18.92
CA TYR A 22 -0.46 -9.31 -18.37
C TYR A 22 0.06 -8.93 -16.98
N ALA A 23 0.59 -7.73 -16.81
CA ALA A 23 1.14 -7.27 -15.53
C ALA A 23 0.06 -7.28 -14.42
N ALA A 24 -1.12 -6.74 -14.70
CA ALA A 24 -2.23 -6.74 -13.74
C ALA A 24 -2.72 -8.16 -13.41
N ALA A 25 -2.84 -9.04 -14.41
CA ALA A 25 -3.24 -10.43 -14.17
C ALA A 25 -2.22 -11.17 -13.29
N ARG A 26 -0.94 -10.93 -13.51
CA ARG A 26 0.15 -11.50 -12.71
C ARG A 26 0.10 -10.97 -11.27
N ILE A 27 0.00 -9.65 -11.06
CA ILE A 27 -0.13 -9.03 -9.74
C ILE A 27 -1.31 -9.63 -8.98
N MET A 28 -2.49 -9.69 -9.60
CA MET A 28 -3.66 -10.28 -8.95
C MET A 28 -3.48 -11.75 -8.57
N ALA A 29 -2.76 -12.53 -9.37
CA ALA A 29 -2.46 -13.93 -9.03
C ALA A 29 -1.51 -14.03 -7.82
N GLU A 30 -0.52 -13.15 -7.75
CA GLU A 30 0.44 -13.05 -6.64
C GLU A 30 -0.29 -12.60 -5.35
N GLU A 31 -1.09 -11.53 -5.38
CA GLU A 31 -1.93 -11.03 -4.28
C GLU A 31 -2.91 -12.09 -3.76
N GLN A 32 -3.59 -12.78 -4.69
CA GLN A 32 -4.51 -13.86 -4.33
C GLN A 32 -3.79 -14.99 -3.57
N ARG A 33 -2.58 -15.33 -3.99
CA ARG A 33 -1.76 -16.34 -3.32
C ARG A 33 -1.27 -15.86 -1.95
N HIS A 34 -0.89 -14.59 -1.81
CA HIS A 34 -0.53 -13.98 -0.53
C HIS A 34 -1.70 -14.07 0.46
N GLY A 35 -2.89 -13.70 0.03
CA GLY A 35 -4.11 -13.82 0.86
C GLY A 35 -4.38 -15.24 1.32
N TRP A 36 -4.28 -16.24 0.43
CA TRP A 36 -4.42 -17.64 0.78
C TRP A 36 -3.33 -18.12 1.74
N GLN A 37 -2.10 -17.65 1.60
CA GLN A 37 -1.02 -17.98 2.51
C GLN A 37 -1.29 -17.47 3.93
N MET A 38 -1.83 -16.26 4.07
CA MET A 38 -2.24 -15.72 5.37
C MET A 38 -3.41 -16.53 5.97
N ALA A 39 -4.42 -16.85 5.16
CA ALA A 39 -5.53 -17.71 5.59
C ALA A 39 -5.05 -19.10 6.04
N TYR A 40 -4.09 -19.69 5.32
CA TYR A 40 -3.48 -20.95 5.68
C TYR A 40 -2.78 -20.91 7.04
N LEU A 41 -2.01 -19.85 7.32
CA LEU A 41 -1.36 -19.66 8.62
C LEU A 41 -2.40 -19.58 9.76
N LEU A 42 -3.48 -18.82 9.56
CA LEU A 42 -4.57 -18.73 10.53
C LEU A 42 -5.20 -20.10 10.79
N MET A 43 -5.55 -20.83 9.75
CA MET A 43 -6.20 -22.14 9.87
C MET A 43 -5.30 -23.22 10.51
N THR A 44 -4.01 -23.13 10.22
CA THR A 44 -3.05 -24.16 10.67
C THR A 44 -2.63 -23.98 12.13
N TYR A 45 -2.38 -22.75 12.55
CA TYR A 45 -1.74 -22.48 13.84
C TYR A 45 -2.69 -21.97 14.92
N PHE A 46 -3.90 -21.52 14.59
CA PHE A 46 -4.82 -20.89 15.54
C PHE A 46 -6.15 -21.67 15.72
N GLY A 47 -6.16 -22.95 15.33
CA GLY A 47 -7.27 -23.87 15.57
C GLY A 47 -8.61 -23.35 15.04
N GLN A 48 -9.70 -23.57 15.80
CA GLN A 48 -11.05 -23.15 15.41
C GLN A 48 -11.20 -21.64 15.29
N GLN A 49 -10.51 -20.87 16.12
CA GLN A 49 -10.55 -19.43 16.02
C GLN A 49 -9.91 -18.94 14.73
N GLY A 50 -8.74 -19.48 14.38
CA GLY A 50 -8.07 -19.16 13.12
C GLY A 50 -8.92 -19.50 11.89
N ARG A 51 -9.63 -20.64 11.91
CA ARG A 51 -10.56 -21.01 10.84
C ARG A 51 -11.71 -20.02 10.69
N ARG A 52 -12.31 -19.58 11.80
CA ARG A 52 -13.36 -18.55 11.78
C ARG A 52 -12.88 -17.22 11.22
N GLU A 53 -11.68 -16.78 11.61
CA GLU A 53 -11.13 -15.52 11.10
C GLU A 53 -10.76 -15.64 9.62
N ALA A 54 -10.20 -16.75 9.16
CA ALA A 54 -9.94 -17.00 7.75
C ALA A 54 -11.24 -17.01 6.94
N GLN A 55 -12.29 -17.64 7.44
CA GLN A 55 -13.60 -17.63 6.79
C GLN A 55 -14.16 -16.21 6.65
N LYS A 56 -14.11 -15.40 7.70
CA LYS A 56 -14.53 -13.99 7.64
C LYS A 56 -13.78 -13.19 6.59
N LEU A 57 -12.45 -13.42 6.45
CA LEU A 57 -11.65 -12.75 5.42
C LEU A 57 -12.12 -13.10 4.00
N LEU A 58 -12.51 -14.35 3.77
CA LEU A 58 -13.00 -14.83 2.48
C LEU A 58 -14.42 -14.34 2.16
N GLU A 59 -15.26 -14.19 3.18
CA GLU A 59 -16.66 -13.76 3.03
C GLU A 59 -16.81 -12.25 2.85
N ARG A 60 -15.87 -11.45 3.37
CA ARG A 60 -15.92 -10.00 3.24
C ARG A 60 -15.78 -9.55 1.79
N ASN A 61 -16.53 -8.51 1.44
CA ASN A 61 -16.44 -7.88 0.12
C ASN A 61 -16.60 -6.35 0.21
N ALA A 62 -16.18 -5.65 -0.83
CA ALA A 62 -16.23 -4.18 -0.88
C ALA A 62 -17.65 -3.66 -1.16
N GLN A 63 -18.50 -4.43 -1.85
CA GLN A 63 -19.87 -4.03 -2.19
C GLN A 63 -20.72 -3.81 -0.94
N ASP A 64 -20.55 -4.66 0.07
CA ASP A 64 -21.27 -4.55 1.35
C ASP A 64 -20.57 -3.61 2.34
N GLY A 65 -19.40 -3.10 1.98
CA GLY A 65 -18.60 -2.23 2.85
C GLY A 65 -17.89 -2.97 3.99
N ASP A 66 -17.70 -4.28 3.88
CA ASP A 66 -17.25 -5.18 4.96
C ASP A 66 -15.74 -5.27 5.11
N ARG A 67 -14.96 -4.71 4.18
CA ARG A 67 -13.50 -4.68 4.31
C ARG A 67 -13.10 -3.87 5.53
N LEU A 68 -12.19 -4.40 6.34
CA LEU A 68 -11.78 -3.79 7.62
C LEU A 68 -11.20 -2.38 7.45
N LEU A 69 -10.46 -2.16 6.38
CA LEU A 69 -9.89 -0.86 6.06
C LEU A 69 -10.75 -0.18 5.00
N GLY A 70 -11.25 1.00 5.28
CA GLY A 70 -12.18 1.74 4.42
C GLY A 70 -11.66 2.00 3.00
N ALA A 71 -10.33 2.07 2.85
CA ALA A 71 -9.69 2.20 1.54
C ALA A 71 -10.04 1.05 0.59
N PHE A 72 -10.18 -0.16 1.11
CA PHE A 72 -10.49 -1.36 0.33
C PHE A 72 -11.98 -1.55 0.01
N ASN A 73 -12.84 -0.72 0.54
CA ASN A 73 -14.25 -0.63 0.16
C ASN A 73 -14.51 0.36 -0.99
N ARG A 74 -13.47 1.03 -1.47
CA ARG A 74 -13.60 2.04 -2.53
C ARG A 74 -13.36 1.45 -3.90
N PRO A 75 -14.10 1.92 -4.92
CA PRO A 75 -13.85 1.48 -6.28
C PRO A 75 -12.51 1.98 -6.81
N MET A 76 -11.92 1.20 -7.68
CA MET A 76 -10.73 1.53 -8.47
C MET A 76 -11.12 1.57 -9.96
N PRO A 77 -11.81 2.62 -10.44
CA PRO A 77 -12.46 2.61 -11.75
C PRO A 77 -11.50 2.74 -12.93
N HIS A 78 -10.27 3.20 -12.73
CA HIS A 78 -9.39 3.59 -13.82
C HIS A 78 -7.98 3.00 -13.70
N TRP A 79 -7.32 2.84 -14.83
CA TRP A 79 -5.92 2.44 -14.89
C TRP A 79 -4.96 3.41 -14.21
N LEU A 80 -5.35 4.67 -14.10
CA LEU A 80 -4.58 5.65 -13.33
C LEU A 80 -4.62 5.34 -11.83
N ASP A 81 -5.76 4.85 -11.32
CA ASP A 81 -5.85 4.30 -9.96
C ASP A 81 -4.90 3.11 -9.80
N PHE A 82 -4.90 2.17 -10.74
CA PHE A 82 -4.04 0.99 -10.68
C PHE A 82 -2.55 1.35 -10.63
N PHE A 83 -2.09 2.24 -11.51
CA PHE A 83 -0.69 2.64 -11.48
C PHE A 83 -0.31 3.42 -10.21
N CYS A 84 -1.19 4.26 -9.68
CA CYS A 84 -0.95 4.94 -8.42
C CYS A 84 -1.03 3.98 -7.23
N TYR A 85 -1.97 3.03 -7.25
CA TYR A 85 -2.09 2.00 -6.22
C TYR A 85 -0.80 1.19 -6.13
N THR A 86 -0.36 0.58 -7.23
CA THR A 86 0.85 -0.25 -7.27
C THR A 86 2.12 0.55 -6.98
N MET A 87 2.17 1.84 -7.27
CA MET A 87 3.30 2.69 -6.91
C MET A 87 3.31 3.07 -5.44
N PHE A 88 2.16 3.39 -4.84
CA PHE A 88 2.08 3.98 -3.51
C PHE A 88 1.59 3.00 -2.44
N VAL A 89 0.55 2.21 -2.72
CA VAL A 89 -0.04 1.29 -1.74
C VAL A 89 0.76 0.00 -1.63
N ASP A 90 1.15 -0.61 -2.75
CA ASP A 90 2.01 -1.80 -2.71
C ASP A 90 3.40 -1.45 -2.12
N ARG A 91 3.83 -0.20 -2.26
CA ARG A 91 5.03 0.28 -1.57
C ARG A 91 4.86 0.33 -0.05
N ASP A 92 3.69 0.71 0.48
CA ASP A 92 3.37 0.51 1.89
C ASP A 92 3.41 -0.98 2.23
N GLY A 93 2.80 -1.83 1.41
CA GLY A 93 2.85 -3.30 1.52
C GLY A 93 4.27 -3.82 1.69
N LYS A 94 5.22 -3.35 0.87
CA LYS A 94 6.66 -3.68 1.02
C LYS A 94 7.19 -3.38 2.43
N PHE A 95 6.85 -2.23 3.01
CA PHE A 95 7.26 -1.88 4.38
C PHE A 95 6.57 -2.77 5.41
N GLN A 96 5.27 -3.02 5.27
CA GLN A 96 4.52 -3.91 6.16
C GLN A 96 5.07 -5.34 6.14
N LEU A 97 5.29 -5.91 4.97
CA LEU A 97 5.90 -7.25 4.81
C LEU A 97 7.33 -7.29 5.37
N GLY A 98 8.09 -6.22 5.20
CA GLY A 98 9.43 -6.08 5.78
C GLY A 98 9.39 -6.16 7.32
N MET A 99 8.45 -5.46 7.93
CA MET A 99 8.26 -5.51 9.38
C MET A 99 7.77 -6.88 9.87
N LEU A 100 6.89 -7.54 9.12
CA LEU A 100 6.42 -8.90 9.42
C LEU A 100 7.51 -9.97 9.22
N SER A 101 8.51 -9.71 8.39
CA SER A 101 9.63 -10.61 8.16
C SER A 101 10.52 -10.83 9.40
N THR A 102 10.42 -9.92 10.38
CA THR A 102 11.12 -10.00 11.67
C THR A 102 10.26 -10.60 12.78
N SER A 103 9.06 -11.11 12.46
CA SER A 103 8.12 -11.67 13.41
C SER A 103 8.73 -12.77 14.27
N ALA A 104 8.39 -12.78 15.57
CA ALA A 104 8.66 -13.89 16.47
C ALA A 104 7.89 -15.16 16.06
N PHE A 105 6.76 -15.02 15.38
CA PHE A 105 6.00 -16.13 14.79
C PHE A 105 6.69 -16.58 13.49
N LYS A 106 7.60 -17.54 13.60
CA LYS A 106 8.46 -17.99 12.50
C LYS A 106 7.75 -18.39 11.21
N PRO A 107 6.58 -19.08 11.23
CA PRO A 107 5.85 -19.38 9.99
C PRO A 107 5.46 -18.12 9.21
N LEU A 108 5.05 -17.05 9.90
CA LEU A 108 4.74 -15.76 9.29
C LEU A 108 6.02 -15.12 8.72
N ALA A 109 7.06 -15.00 9.54
CA ALA A 109 8.32 -14.39 9.11
C ALA A 109 8.91 -15.08 7.86
N ALA A 110 8.89 -16.41 7.82
CA ALA A 110 9.40 -17.18 6.69
C ALA A 110 8.59 -16.98 5.40
N SER A 111 7.29 -16.68 5.51
CA SER A 111 6.43 -16.45 4.34
C SER A 111 6.65 -15.09 3.67
N MET A 112 7.25 -14.12 4.36
CA MET A 112 7.43 -12.76 3.85
C MET A 112 8.49 -12.64 2.74
N GLY A 113 9.52 -13.48 2.76
CA GLY A 113 10.64 -13.38 1.81
C GLY A 113 10.23 -13.49 0.33
N PRO A 114 9.44 -14.51 -0.06
CA PRO A 114 8.90 -14.61 -1.41
C PRO A 114 8.03 -13.41 -1.80
N MET A 115 7.11 -12.98 -0.92
CA MET A 115 6.23 -11.84 -1.16
C MET A 115 7.02 -10.55 -1.40
N LEU A 116 8.02 -10.25 -0.58
CA LEU A 116 8.89 -9.07 -0.76
C LEU A 116 9.62 -9.05 -2.12
N LYS A 117 9.94 -10.21 -2.68
CA LYS A 117 10.55 -10.28 -4.01
C LYS A 117 9.54 -9.91 -5.11
N GLU A 118 8.30 -10.30 -4.95
CA GLU A 118 7.22 -10.04 -5.90
C GLU A 118 6.81 -8.58 -5.89
N GLU A 119 6.83 -7.93 -4.71
CA GLU A 119 6.58 -6.49 -4.58
C GLU A 119 7.46 -5.64 -5.51
N SER A 120 8.66 -6.08 -5.83
CA SER A 120 9.52 -5.36 -6.78
C SER A 120 8.91 -5.27 -8.19
N PHE A 121 8.17 -6.28 -8.61
CA PHE A 121 7.46 -6.26 -9.89
C PHE A 121 6.22 -5.35 -9.83
N HIS A 122 5.47 -5.38 -8.74
CA HIS A 122 4.32 -4.50 -8.50
C HIS A 122 4.75 -3.04 -8.59
N LEU A 123 5.75 -2.64 -7.80
CA LEU A 123 6.30 -1.28 -7.78
C LEU A 123 6.82 -0.83 -9.16
N GLY A 124 7.50 -1.74 -9.86
CA GLY A 124 7.98 -1.48 -11.22
C GLY A 124 6.83 -1.25 -12.21
N THR A 125 5.73 -1.98 -12.07
CA THR A 125 4.53 -1.82 -12.90
C THR A 125 3.91 -0.44 -12.69
N GLY A 126 3.71 0.00 -11.46
CA GLY A 126 3.17 1.31 -11.13
C GLY A 126 4.05 2.45 -11.64
N SER A 127 5.33 2.42 -11.29
CA SER A 127 6.29 3.45 -11.69
C SER A 127 6.44 3.57 -13.22
N ASN A 128 6.50 2.44 -13.93
CA ASN A 128 6.57 2.42 -15.40
C ASN A 128 5.27 2.91 -16.05
N GLY A 129 4.11 2.54 -15.49
CA GLY A 129 2.81 3.01 -15.95
C GLY A 129 2.70 4.52 -15.84
N LEU A 130 3.00 5.09 -14.67
CA LEU A 130 2.98 6.54 -14.45
C LEU A 130 3.99 7.28 -15.33
N ARG A 131 5.19 6.74 -15.52
CA ARG A 131 6.19 7.31 -16.44
C ARG A 131 5.64 7.39 -17.87
N ARG A 132 4.95 6.35 -18.36
CA ARG A 132 4.33 6.36 -19.70
C ARG A 132 3.22 7.39 -19.80
N VAL A 133 2.36 7.49 -18.78
CA VAL A 133 1.29 8.49 -18.70
C VAL A 133 1.85 9.90 -18.77
N ILE A 134 2.88 10.20 -17.99
CA ILE A 134 3.54 11.52 -17.98
C ILE A 134 4.17 11.83 -19.33
N LYS A 135 4.91 10.90 -19.91
CA LYS A 135 5.55 11.10 -21.23
C LYS A 135 4.56 11.27 -22.36
N ALA A 136 3.39 10.64 -22.29
CA ALA A 136 2.33 10.80 -23.28
C ALA A 136 1.71 12.20 -23.24
N GLY A 137 1.73 12.88 -22.09
CA GLY A 137 1.24 14.25 -21.94
C GLY A 137 -0.26 14.44 -22.17
N ILE A 138 -1.03 13.35 -22.24
CA ILE A 138 -2.48 13.37 -22.52
C ILE A 138 -3.30 13.67 -21.26
N ILE A 139 -2.81 13.17 -20.11
CA ILE A 139 -3.50 13.36 -18.84
C ILE A 139 -3.07 14.69 -18.22
N PRO A 140 -4.02 15.60 -17.89
CA PRO A 140 -3.70 16.84 -17.20
C PRO A 140 -2.98 16.60 -15.87
N LEU A 141 -1.96 17.39 -15.57
CA LEU A 141 -1.17 17.23 -14.34
C LEU A 141 -2.01 17.40 -13.07
N ASP A 142 -3.01 18.29 -13.09
CA ASP A 142 -3.92 18.45 -11.95
C ASP A 142 -4.76 17.20 -11.70
N MET A 143 -5.15 16.47 -12.75
CA MET A 143 -5.81 15.17 -12.60
C MET A 143 -4.84 14.16 -11.99
N LEU A 144 -3.63 14.05 -12.52
CA LEU A 144 -2.62 13.14 -11.99
C LEU A 144 -2.29 13.43 -10.52
N GLN A 145 -2.20 14.74 -10.16
CA GLN A 145 -2.00 15.16 -8.77
C GLN A 145 -3.13 14.71 -7.84
N ARG A 146 -4.40 14.73 -8.30
CA ARG A 146 -5.54 14.23 -7.50
C ARG A 146 -5.41 12.73 -7.21
N TYR A 147 -4.96 11.94 -8.18
CA TYR A 147 -4.71 10.51 -7.96
C TYR A 147 -3.54 10.27 -7.00
N PHE A 148 -2.48 11.08 -7.09
CA PHE A 148 -1.37 11.04 -6.14
C PHE A 148 -1.87 11.35 -4.73
N ASN A 149 -2.64 12.43 -4.54
CA ASN A 149 -3.20 12.80 -3.24
C ASN A 149 -4.09 11.67 -2.67
N LYS A 150 -4.93 11.07 -3.52
CA LYS A 150 -5.78 9.93 -3.13
C LYS A 150 -4.97 8.76 -2.60
N TRP A 151 -3.98 8.29 -3.37
CA TRP A 151 -3.31 7.04 -3.09
C TRP A 151 -2.16 7.17 -2.09
N VAL A 152 -1.46 8.29 -2.07
CA VAL A 152 -0.47 8.60 -1.03
C VAL A 152 -1.16 8.76 0.33
N SER A 153 -2.25 9.51 0.39
CA SER A 153 -3.04 9.67 1.62
C SER A 153 -3.60 8.32 2.11
N THR A 154 -4.01 7.45 1.18
CA THR A 154 -4.46 6.09 1.50
C THR A 154 -3.33 5.25 2.07
N ALA A 155 -2.17 5.24 1.44
CA ALA A 155 -1.01 4.48 1.91
C ALA A 155 -0.53 4.96 3.29
N HIS A 156 -0.46 6.28 3.52
CA HIS A 156 -0.13 6.81 4.85
C HIS A 156 -1.09 6.32 5.95
N ASP A 157 -2.39 6.23 5.63
CA ASP A 157 -3.41 5.79 6.57
C ASP A 157 -3.30 4.29 6.89
N LEU A 158 -2.86 3.48 5.92
CA LEU A 158 -2.69 2.03 6.09
C LEU A 158 -1.60 1.65 7.09
N PHE A 159 -0.59 2.50 7.32
CA PHE A 159 0.39 2.26 8.39
C PHE A 159 -0.27 2.23 9.78
N GLY A 160 -1.36 2.97 9.97
CA GLY A 160 -1.97 3.13 11.29
C GLY A 160 -1.12 3.99 12.23
N VAL A 161 -1.49 4.01 13.51
CA VAL A 161 -0.79 4.78 14.55
C VAL A 161 -0.26 3.86 15.65
N ASP A 162 0.90 4.17 16.21
CA ASP A 162 1.54 3.34 17.23
C ASP A 162 0.74 3.28 18.55
N ALA A 163 -0.06 4.29 18.85
CA ALA A 163 -0.97 4.29 20.01
C ALA A 163 -2.21 3.38 19.84
N SER A 164 -2.38 2.71 18.69
CA SER A 164 -3.50 1.80 18.48
C SER A 164 -3.34 0.48 19.26
N SER A 165 -4.47 -0.14 19.62
CA SER A 165 -4.46 -1.47 20.23
C SER A 165 -3.80 -2.53 19.34
N SER A 166 -3.95 -2.40 18.04
CA SER A 166 -3.32 -3.27 17.05
C SER A 166 -1.79 -3.17 17.08
N ALA A 167 -1.23 -1.97 17.13
CA ALA A 167 0.19 -1.75 17.26
C ALA A 167 0.73 -2.29 18.59
N HIS A 168 0.04 -1.98 19.70
CA HIS A 168 0.39 -2.47 21.03
C HIS A 168 0.51 -4.00 21.08
N TRP A 169 -0.51 -4.73 20.63
CA TRP A 169 -0.48 -6.19 20.64
C TRP A 169 0.53 -6.78 19.66
N SER A 170 0.74 -6.11 18.52
CA SER A 170 1.81 -6.51 17.58
C SER A 170 3.20 -6.42 18.23
N TYR A 171 3.42 -5.39 19.02
CA TYR A 171 4.64 -5.23 19.82
C TYR A 171 4.77 -6.30 20.92
N VAL A 172 3.73 -6.41 21.78
CA VAL A 172 3.76 -7.32 22.95
C VAL A 172 4.01 -8.77 22.55
N TRP A 173 3.43 -9.22 21.46
CA TRP A 173 3.58 -10.60 20.99
C TRP A 173 4.69 -10.78 19.95
N GLY A 174 5.39 -9.71 19.61
CA GLY A 174 6.45 -9.77 18.62
C GLY A 174 5.95 -10.22 17.24
N VAL A 175 4.70 -9.90 16.88
CA VAL A 175 4.13 -10.25 15.57
C VAL A 175 4.76 -9.40 14.48
N LYS A 176 5.12 -8.16 14.81
CA LYS A 176 5.66 -7.17 13.87
C LYS A 176 6.88 -6.50 14.51
N GLY A 177 8.00 -6.47 13.81
CA GLY A 177 9.20 -5.74 14.22
C GLY A 177 9.29 -4.38 13.52
N ARG A 178 10.36 -3.62 13.79
CA ARG A 178 10.64 -2.35 13.09
C ARG A 178 11.18 -2.62 11.69
N TRP A 179 10.91 -1.71 10.78
CA TRP A 179 11.46 -1.73 9.42
C TRP A 179 13.00 -1.81 9.39
N ASP A 180 13.64 -1.04 10.26
CA ASP A 180 15.10 -0.91 10.33
C ASP A 180 15.75 -1.79 11.42
N GLU A 181 14.98 -2.60 12.14
CA GLU A 181 15.42 -3.36 13.31
C GLU A 181 16.70 -4.15 13.04
N ARG A 182 16.72 -4.93 11.98
CA ARG A 182 17.88 -5.74 11.63
C ARG A 182 19.14 -4.92 11.42
N LYS A 183 19.05 -3.82 10.67
CA LYS A 183 20.19 -2.95 10.40
C LYS A 183 20.72 -2.27 11.66
N LYS A 184 19.82 -1.84 12.54
CA LYS A 184 20.20 -1.22 13.81
C LYS A 184 20.88 -2.23 14.75
N LEU A 185 20.34 -3.44 14.87
CA LEU A 185 20.95 -4.50 15.69
C LEU A 185 22.32 -4.92 15.16
N GLU A 186 22.49 -5.06 13.84
CA GLU A 186 23.78 -5.33 13.20
C GLU A 186 24.80 -4.20 13.43
N ALA A 187 24.32 -2.95 13.58
CA ALA A 187 25.14 -1.79 13.91
C ALA A 187 25.34 -1.58 15.42
N GLY A 188 24.82 -2.48 16.29
CA GLY A 188 24.92 -2.34 17.74
C GLY A 188 24.08 -1.20 18.33
N LEU A 189 23.06 -0.74 17.62
CA LEU A 189 22.19 0.35 18.06
C LEU A 189 20.93 -0.21 18.76
N GLU A 190 20.41 0.58 19.70
CA GLU A 190 19.12 0.27 20.34
C GLU A 190 17.97 0.44 19.37
N VAL A 191 16.94 -0.37 19.56
CA VAL A 191 15.71 -0.37 18.74
C VAL A 191 14.52 -0.10 19.65
N ASP A 192 13.89 1.05 19.46
CA ASP A 192 12.60 1.34 20.08
C ASP A 192 11.48 0.63 19.32
N LYS A 193 10.99 -0.47 19.90
CA LYS A 193 9.96 -1.32 19.30
C LYS A 193 8.54 -0.79 19.48
N GLU A 194 8.34 0.22 20.32
CA GLU A 194 7.04 0.86 20.48
C GLU A 194 6.74 1.86 19.34
N VAL A 195 7.76 2.29 18.62
CA VAL A 195 7.63 3.17 17.46
C VAL A 195 7.82 2.35 16.18
N LEU A 196 6.79 1.61 15.78
CA LEU A 196 6.81 0.71 14.62
C LEU A 196 6.30 1.40 13.34
N ASN A 197 5.08 1.90 13.40
CA ASN A 197 4.36 2.39 12.24
C ASN A 197 4.83 3.78 11.82
N GLU A 198 5.08 4.66 12.78
CA GLU A 198 5.58 6.02 12.54
C GLU A 198 6.96 6.01 11.87
N GLU A 199 7.85 5.16 12.32
CA GLU A 199 9.19 5.02 11.74
C GLU A 199 9.10 4.51 10.29
N ALA A 200 8.35 3.44 10.06
CA ALA A 200 8.17 2.88 8.73
C ALA A 200 7.51 3.89 7.76
N ARG A 201 6.53 4.65 8.25
CA ARG A 201 5.87 5.70 7.48
C ARG A 201 6.84 6.81 7.09
N GLY A 202 7.71 7.25 7.99
CA GLY A 202 8.74 8.24 7.69
C GLY A 202 9.70 7.77 6.57
N HIS A 203 10.16 6.53 6.64
CA HIS A 203 10.97 5.92 5.58
C HIS A 203 10.21 5.80 4.27
N TYR A 204 8.96 5.35 4.31
CA TYR A 204 8.08 5.31 3.15
C TYR A 204 7.93 6.69 2.51
N HIS A 205 7.63 7.72 3.31
CA HIS A 205 7.47 9.09 2.82
C HIS A 205 8.73 9.58 2.08
N THR A 206 9.89 9.37 2.67
CA THR A 206 11.19 9.71 2.05
C THR A 206 11.37 8.99 0.71
N GLU A 207 11.03 7.71 0.64
CA GLU A 207 11.16 6.93 -0.59
C GLU A 207 10.21 7.44 -1.69
N ILE A 208 8.94 7.73 -1.38
CA ILE A 208 7.99 8.22 -2.39
C ILE A 208 8.31 9.63 -2.89
N VAL A 209 8.87 10.50 -2.05
CA VAL A 209 9.37 11.81 -2.50
C VAL A 209 10.42 11.61 -3.60
N GLY A 210 11.41 10.76 -3.37
CA GLY A 210 12.43 10.47 -4.38
C GLY A 210 11.86 9.84 -5.66
N GLU A 211 10.85 8.98 -5.57
CA GLU A 211 10.19 8.40 -6.74
C GLU A 211 9.39 9.45 -7.54
N VAL A 212 8.68 10.35 -6.87
CA VAL A 212 7.95 11.44 -7.53
C VAL A 212 8.91 12.45 -8.17
N GLU A 213 10.06 12.71 -7.56
CA GLU A 213 11.11 13.54 -8.18
C GLU A 213 11.63 12.92 -9.50
N LYS A 214 11.83 11.59 -9.52
CA LYS A 214 12.18 10.89 -10.76
C LYS A 214 11.09 11.04 -11.84
N LEU A 215 9.82 10.94 -11.45
CA LEU A 215 8.70 11.17 -12.37
C LEU A 215 8.67 12.59 -12.89
N ASN A 216 8.92 13.57 -12.03
CA ASN A 216 9.03 14.98 -12.40
C ASN A 216 10.15 15.27 -13.42
N GLY A 217 11.19 14.44 -13.43
CA GLY A 217 12.25 14.52 -14.44
C GLY A 217 11.81 14.20 -15.87
N TYR A 218 10.62 13.61 -16.05
CA TYR A 218 10.05 13.34 -17.37
C TYR A 218 9.07 14.44 -17.86
N LEU A 219 8.75 15.41 -17.01
CA LEU A 219 7.90 16.53 -17.39
C LEU A 219 8.65 17.53 -18.28
N PRO A 220 7.97 18.19 -19.22
CA PRO A 220 8.58 19.28 -19.98
C PRO A 220 9.15 20.38 -19.07
N GLU A 221 10.20 21.02 -19.53
CA GLU A 221 10.80 22.15 -18.81
C GLU A 221 9.77 23.26 -18.56
N GLY A 222 9.77 23.86 -17.37
CA GLY A 222 8.80 24.87 -16.95
C GLY A 222 7.42 24.35 -16.54
N SER A 223 7.17 23.04 -16.65
CA SER A 223 5.91 22.44 -16.17
C SER A 223 5.76 22.54 -14.66
N LYS A 224 4.50 22.68 -14.19
CA LYS A 224 4.16 22.46 -12.78
C LYS A 224 4.65 21.06 -12.35
N LYS A 225 5.25 20.96 -11.17
CA LYS A 225 5.71 19.67 -10.63
C LYS A 225 4.61 18.95 -9.88
N LEU A 226 4.64 17.61 -9.95
CA LEU A 226 3.88 16.75 -9.06
C LEU A 226 4.52 16.78 -7.67
N VAL A 227 3.71 16.82 -6.64
CA VAL A 227 4.18 16.88 -5.25
C VAL A 227 3.55 15.76 -4.43
N VAL A 228 4.29 15.31 -3.43
CA VAL A 228 3.80 14.33 -2.45
C VAL A 228 3.17 15.12 -1.31
N PRO A 229 1.93 14.79 -0.88
CA PRO A 229 1.37 15.34 0.34
C PRO A 229 2.33 15.09 1.52
N HIS A 230 2.44 16.03 2.45
CA HIS A 230 3.32 15.87 3.61
C HIS A 230 2.91 14.67 4.47
N GLU A 231 3.81 14.12 5.24
CA GLU A 231 3.62 12.87 5.98
C GLU A 231 2.48 12.91 7.02
N ASN A 232 2.12 14.08 7.53
CA ASN A 232 1.03 14.24 8.50
C ASN A 232 -0.35 14.47 7.86
N PHE A 233 -0.41 14.56 6.55
CA PHE A 233 -1.61 14.87 5.79
C PHE A 233 -2.80 13.96 6.16
N TYR A 234 -2.59 12.67 6.30
CA TYR A 234 -3.60 11.68 6.65
C TYR A 234 -4.06 11.75 8.11
N ARG A 235 -3.19 12.20 9.06
CA ARG A 235 -3.50 12.27 10.50
C ARG A 235 -4.53 13.32 10.81
N GLU A 236 -4.51 14.42 10.11
CA GLU A 236 -5.44 15.53 10.32
C GLU A 236 -6.82 15.21 9.76
N ILE A 237 -6.88 14.35 8.76
CA ILE A 237 -8.07 14.15 7.94
C ILE A 237 -8.72 12.80 8.17
N GLY A 238 -7.92 11.75 8.35
CA GLY A 238 -8.36 10.36 8.28
C GLY A 238 -8.90 10.02 6.89
N ALA A 239 -8.16 9.26 6.12
CA ALA A 239 -8.55 8.86 4.75
C ALA A 239 -9.93 8.18 4.69
N PHE A 240 -10.38 7.58 5.78
CA PHE A 240 -11.69 6.93 5.93
C PHE A 240 -12.88 7.90 6.03
N ARG A 241 -12.67 9.17 6.30
CA ARG A 241 -13.75 10.16 6.39
C ARG A 241 -14.24 10.68 5.04
N LYS A 242 -13.86 10.02 3.95
CA LYS A 242 -14.21 10.41 2.57
C LYS A 242 -13.74 11.80 2.16
N GLN A 243 -12.85 12.40 2.94
CA GLN A 243 -12.23 13.68 2.61
C GLN A 243 -10.84 13.43 2.05
N ARG A 244 -10.45 14.31 1.15
CA ARG A 244 -9.09 14.39 0.60
C ARG A 244 -8.70 15.86 0.63
N TYR A 245 -7.42 16.08 0.72
CA TYR A 245 -6.86 17.43 0.76
C TYR A 245 -5.94 17.65 -0.43
N THR A 246 -5.72 18.90 -0.78
CA THR A 246 -4.66 19.28 -1.71
C THR A 246 -3.30 19.06 -1.04
N THR A 247 -2.22 19.20 -1.80
CA THR A 247 -0.85 19.16 -1.26
C THR A 247 -0.57 20.27 -0.25
N GLU A 248 -1.34 21.35 -0.29
CA GLU A 248 -1.28 22.47 0.65
C GLU A 248 -2.14 22.25 1.91
N GLY A 249 -2.83 21.11 2.01
CA GLY A 249 -3.68 20.79 3.17
C GLY A 249 -5.12 21.27 3.05
N GLU A 250 -5.51 21.92 1.95
CA GLU A 250 -6.89 22.38 1.74
C GLU A 250 -7.83 21.21 1.44
N PRO A 251 -9.03 21.16 2.06
CA PRO A 251 -10.00 20.12 1.78
C PRO A 251 -10.45 20.15 0.33
N PHE A 252 -10.56 18.99 -0.29
CA PHE A 252 -11.21 18.89 -1.59
C PHE A 252 -12.09 17.64 -1.67
N THR A 253 -13.19 17.75 -2.37
CA THR A 253 -14.04 16.62 -2.69
C THR A 253 -13.44 15.89 -3.88
N CYS A 254 -13.09 14.61 -3.68
CA CYS A 254 -12.73 13.76 -4.79
C CYS A 254 -14.04 13.51 -5.59
N LEU A 255 -14.22 14.23 -6.67
CA LEU A 255 -15.25 13.89 -7.64
C LEU A 255 -14.77 12.61 -8.35
N LEU A 256 -15.33 11.48 -7.96
CA LEU A 256 -15.28 10.23 -8.71
C LEU A 256 -16.46 10.22 -9.66
#